data_b4cf9023ded69d2adce1215a6b85fdc2
#
_entry.id   b4cf9023ded69d2adce1215a6b85fdc2
#
_cell.length_a   1.000
_cell.length_b   1.000
_cell.length_c   1.000
_cell.angle_alpha   90.00
_cell.angle_beta   90.00
_cell.angle_gamma   90.00
#
_symmetry.space_group_name_H-M   'P 1'
#
loop_
_entity.id
_entity.type
_entity.pdbx_description
1 polymer ?
#
loop_
_entity_poly.entity_id
_entity_poly.type
_entity_poly.pdbx_seq_one_letter_code
_entity_poly.pdbx_strand_id
1 'polypeptide(L)'
;MNRISCKYSFILLGLMMAFSCTLTNGDSKSKSLNVSIKESNKIIQDRYNVAILVMNGVYNTELIAPYDVFQHTQYRENIKAMNIITVANTHDLIRTFEGLYVKPDFDYTRDPMPHIDILIVPSAEHHLNEDLKDSTMIQWVRKVGEDAMFVTSHCDGAFVLAKAGLLNGVACTTFPADVKTFKEMFPSIQVYGDVTFVHDKNIITSSGGTKSYEAALYLVQLLYGKAVSDKIARGLVIDWDLNSVKKVIVHQGNGFSTF
;
A
#
# COMPACT_ATOMS: atom_id res chain seq x y z
N MET A 1 48.11 49.24 -26.32
CA MET A 1 49.34 49.71 -25.62
C MET A 1 49.80 48.57 -24.68
N ASN A 2 51.06 48.16 -24.93
CA ASN A 2 52.00 47.37 -24.09
C ASN A 2 51.51 45.97 -23.57
N ARG A 3 51.92 44.90 -24.22
CA ARG A 3 53.18 44.13 -24.24
C ARG A 3 53.87 44.07 -22.89
N ILE A 4 53.94 42.83 -22.29
CA ILE A 4 55.22 42.30 -21.81
C ILE A 4 55.17 40.77 -21.99
N SER A 5 56.14 40.28 -22.75
CA SER A 5 56.56 38.90 -22.96
C SER A 5 57.54 38.52 -21.85
N CYS A 6 57.46 37.31 -21.32
CA CYS A 6 58.61 36.74 -20.62
C CYS A 6 58.71 35.25 -20.99
N LYS A 7 59.73 34.97 -21.82
CA LYS A 7 60.24 33.63 -22.10
C LYS A 7 61.16 33.21 -20.96
N TYR A 8 60.94 32.04 -20.42
CA TYR A 8 62.03 31.28 -19.79
C TYR A 8 62.03 29.84 -20.30
N SER A 9 63.09 29.57 -21.05
CA SER A 9 63.51 28.28 -21.51
C SER A 9 64.41 27.69 -20.39
N PHE A 10 64.00 26.50 -19.90
CA PHE A 10 64.97 25.69 -19.16
C PHE A 10 64.90 24.28 -19.72
N ILE A 11 66.01 23.92 -20.35
CA ILE A 11 66.43 22.55 -20.71
C ILE A 11 66.85 21.87 -19.40
N LEU A 12 66.28 20.74 -19.05
CA LEU A 12 66.93 19.77 -18.22
C LEU A 12 66.70 18.34 -18.71
N LEU A 13 67.81 17.73 -18.89
CA LEU A 13 68.12 16.42 -19.42
C LEU A 13 67.68 15.29 -18.46
N GLY A 14 67.03 14.27 -19.00
CA GLY A 14 67.27 12.86 -18.64
C GLY A 14 66.82 12.32 -17.29
N LEU A 15 65.78 11.49 -17.30
CA LEU A 15 65.86 10.10 -16.80
C LEU A 15 64.56 9.34 -17.21
N MET A 16 64.64 8.52 -18.24
CA MET A 16 63.58 7.53 -18.49
C MET A 16 63.66 6.44 -17.40
N MET A 17 62.79 6.47 -16.40
CA MET A 17 62.46 5.29 -15.64
C MET A 17 61.22 4.63 -16.28
N ALA A 18 61.45 3.51 -16.92
CA ALA A 18 60.42 2.62 -17.37
C ALA A 18 59.73 2.00 -16.15
N PHE A 19 58.57 2.53 -15.74
CA PHE A 19 57.68 1.81 -14.84
C PHE A 19 56.92 0.78 -15.63
N SER A 20 57.37 -0.46 -15.55
CA SER A 20 56.61 -1.63 -16.01
C SER A 20 55.43 -1.80 -15.06
N CYS A 21 54.26 -1.34 -15.46
CA CYS A 21 53.03 -1.66 -14.77
C CYS A 21 52.65 -3.09 -15.14
N THR A 22 53.01 -4.05 -14.31
CA THR A 22 52.38 -5.37 -14.35
C THR A 22 50.92 -5.25 -13.93
N LEU A 23 50.03 -5.34 -14.89
CA LEU A 23 48.58 -5.52 -14.64
C LEU A 23 48.43 -6.94 -14.01
N THR A 24 48.36 -6.99 -12.72
CA THR A 24 47.83 -8.15 -12.04
C THR A 24 46.30 -8.13 -12.25
N ASN A 25 45.79 -9.06 -13.04
CA ASN A 25 44.38 -9.40 -13.09
C ASN A 25 43.95 -9.85 -11.70
N GLY A 26 43.48 -8.90 -10.91
CA GLY A 26 42.76 -9.17 -9.69
C GLY A 26 41.36 -9.62 -10.07
N ASP A 27 41.11 -10.92 -10.04
CA ASP A 27 39.77 -11.48 -10.01
C ASP A 27 38.99 -10.81 -8.87
N SER A 28 38.25 -9.76 -9.20
CA SER A 28 37.22 -9.24 -8.32
C SER A 28 36.08 -10.25 -8.30
N LYS A 29 36.21 -11.31 -7.52
CA LYS A 29 35.04 -12.08 -7.07
C LYS A 29 34.13 -11.09 -6.35
N SER A 30 33.11 -10.63 -7.09
CA SER A 30 31.96 -9.98 -6.45
C SER A 30 31.40 -11.00 -5.45
N LYS A 31 31.67 -10.80 -4.17
CA LYS A 31 30.92 -11.45 -3.11
C LYS A 31 29.48 -10.96 -3.27
N SER A 32 28.65 -11.74 -3.94
CA SER A 32 27.21 -11.61 -3.81
C SER A 32 26.92 -11.73 -2.30
N LEU A 33 26.53 -10.64 -1.67
CA LEU A 33 25.93 -10.68 -0.36
C LEU A 33 24.61 -11.44 -0.53
N ASN A 34 24.67 -12.76 -0.35
CA ASN A 34 23.46 -13.54 -0.09
C ASN A 34 22.96 -13.10 1.30
N VAL A 35 22.22 -11.99 1.32
CA VAL A 35 21.35 -11.68 2.45
C VAL A 35 20.28 -12.75 2.39
N SER A 36 20.46 -13.80 3.17
CA SER A 36 19.36 -14.72 3.48
C SER A 36 18.32 -13.90 4.25
N ILE A 37 17.35 -13.36 3.52
CA ILE A 37 16.13 -12.85 4.13
C ILE A 37 15.48 -14.09 4.71
N LYS A 38 15.58 -14.24 6.04
CA LYS A 38 14.88 -15.27 6.77
C LYS A 38 13.40 -15.00 6.49
N GLU A 39 12.77 -15.82 5.65
CA GLU A 39 11.33 -15.79 5.45
C GLU A 39 10.70 -15.99 6.82
N SER A 40 10.28 -14.90 7.43
CA SER A 40 9.48 -14.98 8.64
C SER A 40 8.14 -15.52 8.21
N ASN A 41 7.66 -16.59 8.86
CA ASN A 41 6.26 -16.98 8.75
C ASN A 41 5.42 -15.76 9.16
N LYS A 42 4.94 -15.01 8.18
CA LYS A 42 4.17 -13.78 8.42
C LYS A 42 2.81 -14.03 9.06
N ILE A 43 2.35 -15.28 9.02
CA ILE A 43 1.07 -15.69 9.61
C ILE A 43 1.30 -16.24 11.01
N ILE A 44 0.92 -15.45 12.00
CA ILE A 44 0.88 -15.84 13.41
C ILE A 44 -0.56 -16.26 13.71
N GLN A 45 -0.71 -17.42 14.37
CA GLN A 45 -2.02 -17.93 14.77
C GLN A 45 -2.75 -16.95 15.71
N ASP A 46 -4.07 -17.02 15.76
CA ASP A 46 -4.93 -16.20 16.60
C ASP A 46 -4.85 -14.68 16.31
N ARG A 47 -4.49 -14.31 15.08
CA ARG A 47 -4.55 -12.95 14.58
C ARG A 47 -5.52 -12.82 13.42
N TYR A 48 -6.02 -11.61 13.16
CA TYR A 48 -6.69 -11.31 11.91
C TYR A 48 -5.67 -11.26 10.77
N ASN A 49 -6.01 -11.85 9.63
CA ASN A 49 -5.19 -11.75 8.42
C ASN A 49 -5.71 -10.60 7.54
N VAL A 50 -4.88 -9.60 7.37
CA VAL A 50 -5.15 -8.41 6.55
C VAL A 50 -4.33 -8.51 5.28
N ALA A 51 -4.99 -8.66 4.14
CA ALA A 51 -4.33 -8.66 2.83
C ALA A 51 -4.43 -7.28 2.18
N ILE A 52 -3.29 -6.72 1.78
CA ILE A 52 -3.22 -5.51 0.97
C ILE A 52 -2.85 -5.93 -0.44
N LEU A 53 -3.74 -5.66 -1.40
CA LEU A 53 -3.48 -5.89 -2.82
C LEU A 53 -2.41 -4.92 -3.31
N VAL A 54 -1.36 -5.46 -3.92
CA VAL A 54 -0.24 -4.65 -4.46
C VAL A 54 -0.09 -4.95 -5.94
N MET A 55 0.05 -3.91 -6.74
CA MET A 55 0.30 -4.00 -8.18
C MET A 55 1.24 -2.89 -8.64
N ASN A 56 1.79 -3.01 -9.84
CA ASN A 56 2.63 -1.96 -10.39
C ASN A 56 1.88 -0.63 -10.43
N GLY A 57 2.57 0.44 -9.99
CA GLY A 57 1.99 1.76 -9.89
C GLY A 57 1.09 1.98 -8.66
N VAL A 58 1.06 1.07 -7.68
CA VAL A 58 0.35 1.30 -6.41
C VAL A 58 0.89 2.56 -5.72
N TYR A 59 -0.01 3.40 -5.18
CA TYR A 59 0.39 4.62 -4.49
C TYR A 59 0.92 4.34 -3.09
N ASN A 60 2.09 4.92 -2.76
CA ASN A 60 2.77 4.67 -1.49
C ASN A 60 1.90 4.94 -0.28
N THR A 61 1.27 6.10 -0.19
CA THR A 61 0.51 6.50 1.00
C THR A 61 -0.67 5.55 1.25
N GLU A 62 -1.30 5.05 0.20
CA GLU A 62 -2.47 4.19 0.30
C GLU A 62 -2.14 2.74 0.65
N LEU A 63 -0.93 2.32 0.30
CA LEU A 63 -0.34 1.07 0.75
C LEU A 63 0.14 1.18 2.20
N ILE A 64 0.92 2.22 2.51
CA ILE A 64 1.64 2.33 3.79
C ILE A 64 0.73 2.77 4.94
N ALA A 65 -0.25 3.66 4.70
CA ALA A 65 -1.11 4.16 5.78
C ALA A 65 -1.87 3.02 6.51
N PRO A 66 -2.61 2.14 5.82
CA PRO A 66 -3.24 1.01 6.50
C PRO A 66 -2.21 0.01 7.05
N TYR A 67 -1.08 -0.20 6.35
CA TYR A 67 0.00 -1.06 6.82
C TYR A 67 0.51 -0.61 8.18
N ASP A 68 0.86 0.69 8.33
CA ASP A 68 1.35 1.26 9.57
C ASP A 68 0.32 1.13 10.70
N VAL A 69 -0.90 1.58 10.45
CA VAL A 69 -1.97 1.59 11.47
C VAL A 69 -2.22 0.18 12.00
N PHE A 70 -2.37 -0.80 11.10
CA PHE A 70 -2.73 -2.17 11.48
C PHE A 70 -1.53 -2.93 12.08
N GLN A 71 -0.31 -2.66 11.61
CA GLN A 71 0.89 -3.24 12.19
C GLN A 71 1.10 -2.81 13.64
N HIS A 72 0.63 -1.62 14.03
CA HIS A 72 0.70 -1.15 15.40
C HIS A 72 -0.23 -1.91 16.37
N THR A 73 -1.15 -2.74 15.87
CA THR A 73 -1.98 -3.62 16.72
C THR A 73 -1.15 -4.64 17.49
N GLN A 74 -0.01 -5.09 16.95
CA GLN A 74 0.88 -6.04 17.61
C GLN A 74 1.52 -5.51 18.91
N TYR A 75 1.52 -4.20 19.10
CA TYR A 75 2.05 -3.54 20.29
C TYR A 75 0.94 -3.18 21.30
N ARG A 76 -0.25 -3.75 21.13
CA ARG A 76 -1.39 -3.53 22.02
C ARG A 76 -1.71 -4.81 22.78
N GLU A 77 -2.01 -4.66 24.04
CA GLU A 77 -2.36 -5.78 24.92
C GLU A 77 -3.87 -6.06 24.89
N ASN A 78 -4.24 -7.30 25.15
CA ASN A 78 -5.63 -7.76 25.28
C ASN A 78 -6.49 -7.52 24.05
N ILE A 79 -5.90 -7.55 22.86
CA ILE A 79 -6.61 -7.55 21.58
C ILE A 79 -6.12 -8.67 20.66
N LYS A 80 -6.98 -9.11 19.76
CA LYS A 80 -6.58 -9.96 18.64
C LYS A 80 -5.83 -9.13 17.61
N ALA A 81 -4.48 -9.17 17.63
CA ALA A 81 -3.63 -8.39 16.73
C ALA A 81 -3.85 -8.79 15.26
N MET A 82 -3.21 -8.07 14.35
CA MET A 82 -3.30 -8.32 12.91
C MET A 82 -1.98 -8.86 12.34
N ASN A 83 -2.06 -9.78 11.39
CA ASN A 83 -1.00 -10.13 10.45
C ASN A 83 -1.24 -9.29 9.20
N ILE A 84 -0.27 -8.48 8.80
CA ILE A 84 -0.40 -7.68 7.58
C ILE A 84 0.45 -8.34 6.49
N ILE A 85 -0.19 -8.71 5.39
CA ILE A 85 0.44 -9.34 4.23
C ILE A 85 0.17 -8.53 2.97
N THR A 86 1.19 -8.45 2.14
CA THR A 86 1.07 -7.89 0.79
C THR A 86 0.85 -9.01 -0.22
N VAL A 87 -0.10 -8.82 -1.12
CA VAL A 87 -0.55 -9.87 -2.04
C VAL A 87 -0.59 -9.33 -3.46
N ALA A 88 -0.02 -10.07 -4.41
CA ALA A 88 0.03 -9.70 -5.82
C ALA A 88 -0.18 -10.92 -6.74
N ASN A 89 -0.12 -10.72 -8.04
CA ASN A 89 -0.10 -11.79 -9.05
C ASN A 89 1.32 -12.29 -9.38
N THR A 90 2.31 -11.97 -8.55
CA THR A 90 3.71 -12.30 -8.76
C THR A 90 4.48 -12.23 -7.45
N HIS A 91 5.63 -12.92 -7.39
CA HIS A 91 6.65 -12.75 -6.35
C HIS A 91 7.77 -11.77 -6.75
N ASP A 92 7.72 -11.23 -7.96
CA ASP A 92 8.69 -10.24 -8.40
C ASP A 92 8.50 -8.91 -7.67
N LEU A 93 9.54 -8.08 -7.70
CA LEU A 93 9.46 -6.74 -7.14
C LEU A 93 8.45 -5.88 -7.90
N ILE A 94 7.51 -5.32 -7.19
CA ILE A 94 6.52 -4.37 -7.69
C ILE A 94 7.06 -2.96 -7.46
N ARG A 95 7.05 -2.14 -8.50
CA ARG A 95 7.40 -0.73 -8.40
C ARG A 95 6.15 0.09 -8.11
N THR A 96 6.19 0.87 -7.03
CA THR A 96 5.12 1.82 -6.70
C THR A 96 5.13 3.02 -7.65
N PHE A 97 4.04 3.79 -7.67
CA PHE A 97 3.94 5.00 -8.49
C PHE A 97 5.08 5.98 -8.21
N GLU A 98 5.41 6.22 -6.94
CA GLU A 98 6.48 7.13 -6.55
C GLU A 98 7.88 6.50 -6.56
N GLY A 99 7.99 5.23 -6.93
CA GLY A 99 9.26 4.58 -7.26
C GLY A 99 9.91 3.72 -6.18
N LEU A 100 9.21 3.40 -5.10
CA LEU A 100 9.66 2.37 -4.17
C LEU A 100 9.50 0.97 -4.79
N TYR A 101 10.21 -0.01 -4.25
CA TYR A 101 10.06 -1.40 -4.62
C TYR A 101 9.52 -2.20 -3.44
N VAL A 102 8.45 -2.95 -3.69
CA VAL A 102 7.79 -3.83 -2.73
C VAL A 102 7.89 -5.27 -3.22
N LYS A 103 8.36 -6.18 -2.38
CA LYS A 103 8.27 -7.61 -2.63
C LYS A 103 6.98 -8.12 -2.00
N PRO A 104 6.03 -8.65 -2.79
CA PRO A 104 4.81 -9.24 -2.24
C PRO A 104 5.13 -10.46 -1.35
N ASP A 105 4.30 -10.65 -0.34
CA ASP A 105 4.42 -11.82 0.55
C ASP A 105 3.81 -13.07 -0.05
N PHE A 106 2.74 -12.90 -0.84
CA PHE A 106 2.02 -13.97 -1.52
C PHE A 106 1.71 -13.62 -2.96
N ASP A 107 1.82 -14.62 -3.83
CA ASP A 107 1.26 -14.60 -5.19
C ASP A 107 -0.10 -15.32 -5.16
N TYR A 108 -1.20 -14.56 -5.28
CA TYR A 108 -2.55 -15.11 -5.20
C TYR A 108 -2.91 -16.04 -6.37
N THR A 109 -2.08 -16.13 -7.40
CA THR A 109 -2.28 -17.03 -8.54
C THR A 109 -1.65 -18.41 -8.30
N ARG A 110 -0.72 -18.55 -7.34
CA ARG A 110 0.10 -19.75 -7.16
C ARG A 110 0.15 -20.26 -5.73
N ASP A 111 0.15 -19.33 -4.75
CA ASP A 111 0.36 -19.73 -3.36
C ASP A 111 -0.91 -20.20 -2.68
N PRO A 112 -0.80 -21.10 -1.71
CA PRO A 112 -1.89 -21.40 -0.80
C PRO A 112 -2.14 -20.19 0.10
N MET A 113 -3.21 -19.44 -0.20
CA MET A 113 -3.58 -18.25 0.56
C MET A 113 -4.15 -18.61 1.92
N PRO A 114 -3.75 -17.89 2.99
CA PRO A 114 -4.47 -17.98 4.26
C PRO A 114 -5.90 -17.44 4.10
N HIS A 115 -6.79 -17.78 5.05
CA HIS A 115 -8.07 -17.06 5.15
C HIS A 115 -7.80 -15.56 5.38
N ILE A 116 -8.49 -14.71 4.64
CA ILE A 116 -8.33 -13.25 4.71
C ILE A 116 -9.55 -12.69 5.45
N ASP A 117 -9.30 -12.09 6.61
CA ASP A 117 -10.35 -11.43 7.41
C ASP A 117 -10.63 -10.00 6.90
N ILE A 118 -9.61 -9.31 6.42
CA ILE A 118 -9.71 -7.94 5.92
C ILE A 118 -8.98 -7.81 4.59
N LEU A 119 -9.70 -7.37 3.56
CA LEU A 119 -9.12 -7.06 2.25
C LEU A 119 -8.96 -5.55 2.09
N ILE A 120 -7.78 -5.10 1.66
CA ILE A 120 -7.48 -3.71 1.36
C ILE A 120 -7.09 -3.58 -0.11
N VAL A 121 -7.77 -2.68 -0.80
CA VAL A 121 -7.50 -2.36 -2.21
C VAL A 121 -7.08 -0.90 -2.32
N PRO A 122 -5.77 -0.61 -2.31
CA PRO A 122 -5.23 0.72 -2.60
C PRO A 122 -5.47 1.09 -4.05
N SER A 123 -5.29 2.35 -4.41
CA SER A 123 -5.24 2.79 -5.80
C SER A 123 -3.91 2.44 -6.47
N ALA A 124 -3.94 2.31 -7.79
CA ALA A 124 -2.76 2.21 -8.64
C ALA A 124 -2.93 3.06 -9.91
N GLU A 125 -1.84 3.34 -10.59
CA GLU A 125 -1.77 4.24 -11.75
C GLU A 125 -2.80 3.93 -12.85
N HIS A 126 -3.17 2.64 -13.00
CA HIS A 126 -4.02 2.19 -14.11
C HIS A 126 -5.41 1.70 -13.68
N HIS A 127 -5.88 2.04 -12.46
CA HIS A 127 -7.16 1.59 -11.91
C HIS A 127 -8.40 2.07 -12.67
N LEU A 128 -8.30 3.13 -13.50
CA LEU A 128 -9.42 3.60 -14.29
C LEU A 128 -9.52 2.92 -15.65
N ASN A 129 -8.55 2.10 -16.05
CA ASN A 129 -8.53 1.50 -17.38
C ASN A 129 -7.93 0.09 -17.45
N GLU A 130 -6.60 -0.07 -17.48
CA GLU A 130 -5.96 -1.37 -17.76
C GLU A 130 -6.18 -2.39 -16.63
N ASP A 131 -6.09 -1.97 -15.37
CA ASP A 131 -6.24 -2.88 -14.23
C ASP A 131 -7.68 -3.46 -14.16
N LEU A 132 -8.68 -2.71 -14.61
CA LEU A 132 -10.07 -3.20 -14.67
C LEU A 132 -10.29 -4.29 -15.74
N LYS A 133 -9.33 -4.52 -16.64
CA LYS A 133 -9.35 -5.59 -17.63
C LYS A 133 -8.68 -6.87 -17.11
N ASP A 134 -7.91 -6.81 -16.02
CA ASP A 134 -7.34 -7.99 -15.38
C ASP A 134 -8.43 -8.82 -14.69
N SER A 135 -8.99 -9.76 -15.46
CA SER A 135 -10.07 -10.63 -14.97
C SER A 135 -9.63 -11.53 -13.82
N THR A 136 -8.35 -11.89 -13.74
CA THR A 136 -7.79 -12.73 -12.67
C THR A 136 -7.79 -11.94 -11.36
N MET A 137 -7.30 -10.71 -11.38
CA MET A 137 -7.33 -9.82 -10.22
C MET A 137 -8.76 -9.54 -9.77
N ILE A 138 -9.64 -9.16 -10.69
CA ILE A 138 -11.05 -8.84 -10.38
C ILE A 138 -11.79 -10.04 -9.77
N GLN A 139 -11.57 -11.25 -10.27
CA GLN A 139 -12.17 -12.47 -9.72
C GLN A 139 -11.61 -12.80 -8.33
N TRP A 140 -10.30 -12.62 -8.13
CA TRP A 140 -9.67 -12.82 -6.83
C TRP A 140 -10.21 -11.82 -5.80
N VAL A 141 -10.28 -10.53 -6.13
CA VAL A 141 -10.85 -9.48 -5.27
C VAL A 141 -12.30 -9.78 -4.91
N ARG A 142 -13.12 -10.20 -5.89
CA ARG A 142 -14.50 -10.61 -5.64
C ARG A 142 -14.56 -11.76 -4.64
N LYS A 143 -13.86 -12.86 -4.93
CA LYS A 143 -13.90 -14.07 -4.10
C LYS A 143 -13.47 -13.79 -2.66
N VAL A 144 -12.37 -13.07 -2.48
CA VAL A 144 -11.87 -12.73 -1.14
C VAL A 144 -12.80 -11.74 -0.45
N GLY A 145 -13.31 -10.73 -1.17
CA GLY A 145 -14.18 -9.71 -0.61
C GLY A 145 -15.56 -10.22 -0.19
N GLU A 146 -16.09 -11.26 -0.84
CA GLU A 146 -17.33 -11.93 -0.44
C GLU A 146 -17.21 -12.67 0.90
N ASP A 147 -16.02 -13.20 1.20
CA ASP A 147 -15.75 -13.98 2.42
C ASP A 147 -15.14 -13.13 3.55
N ALA A 148 -14.62 -11.94 3.24
CA ALA A 148 -13.94 -11.09 4.22
C ALA A 148 -14.91 -10.44 5.20
N MET A 149 -14.47 -10.34 6.46
CA MET A 149 -15.18 -9.62 7.51
C MET A 149 -15.29 -8.11 7.17
N PHE A 150 -14.23 -7.53 6.63
CA PHE A 150 -14.20 -6.18 6.10
C PHE A 150 -13.48 -6.09 4.75
N VAL A 151 -13.99 -5.23 3.88
CA VAL A 151 -13.31 -4.82 2.65
C VAL A 151 -13.08 -3.32 2.71
N THR A 152 -11.88 -2.88 2.44
CA THR A 152 -11.58 -1.45 2.36
C THR A 152 -10.96 -1.09 1.02
N SER A 153 -11.22 0.11 0.55
CA SER A 153 -10.49 0.70 -0.58
C SER A 153 -10.05 2.12 -0.27
N HIS A 154 -8.98 2.51 -0.92
CA HIS A 154 -8.45 3.86 -0.85
C HIS A 154 -8.38 4.45 -2.25
N CYS A 155 -8.80 5.73 -2.41
CA CYS A 155 -8.78 6.42 -3.69
C CYS A 155 -9.52 5.59 -4.77
N ASP A 156 -8.92 5.39 -5.94
CA ASP A 156 -9.50 4.66 -7.05
C ASP A 156 -9.50 3.13 -6.90
N GLY A 157 -9.04 2.60 -5.79
CA GLY A 157 -9.32 1.21 -5.40
C GLY A 157 -10.81 0.88 -5.38
N ALA A 158 -11.68 1.89 -5.21
CA ALA A 158 -13.12 1.76 -5.31
C ALA A 158 -13.59 1.29 -6.71
N PHE A 159 -12.90 1.66 -7.79
CA PHE A 159 -13.21 1.18 -9.15
C PHE A 159 -12.99 -0.33 -9.27
N VAL A 160 -11.95 -0.86 -8.64
CA VAL A 160 -11.70 -2.31 -8.59
C VAL A 160 -12.80 -3.02 -7.82
N LEU A 161 -13.22 -2.48 -6.65
CA LEU A 161 -14.34 -3.05 -5.89
C LEU A 161 -15.65 -3.01 -6.67
N ALA A 162 -15.94 -1.91 -7.38
CA ALA A 162 -17.12 -1.78 -8.23
C ALA A 162 -17.09 -2.80 -9.38
N LYS A 163 -15.94 -2.93 -10.06
CA LYS A 163 -15.76 -3.91 -11.14
C LYS A 163 -15.88 -5.36 -10.66
N ALA A 164 -15.42 -5.63 -9.44
CA ALA A 164 -15.58 -6.91 -8.78
C ALA A 164 -17.02 -7.19 -8.35
N GLY A 165 -17.93 -6.18 -8.41
CA GLY A 165 -19.33 -6.31 -8.02
C GLY A 165 -19.59 -6.15 -6.52
N LEU A 166 -18.56 -5.89 -5.73
CA LEU A 166 -18.67 -5.75 -4.27
C LEU A 166 -19.44 -4.49 -3.84
N LEU A 167 -19.50 -3.47 -4.71
CA LEU A 167 -20.25 -2.24 -4.43
C LEU A 167 -21.70 -2.26 -4.93
N ASN A 168 -22.22 -3.40 -5.37
CA ASN A 168 -23.62 -3.52 -5.78
C ASN A 168 -24.56 -3.31 -4.59
N GLY A 169 -25.34 -2.21 -4.61
CA GLY A 169 -26.22 -1.82 -3.51
C GLY A 169 -25.46 -1.43 -2.22
N VAL A 170 -24.25 -0.91 -2.39
CA VAL A 170 -23.38 -0.37 -1.34
C VAL A 170 -22.98 1.04 -1.73
N ALA A 171 -23.10 1.98 -0.79
CA ALA A 171 -22.62 3.34 -0.97
C ALA A 171 -21.11 3.43 -0.79
N CYS A 172 -20.46 4.31 -1.55
CA CYS A 172 -19.00 4.43 -1.53
C CYS A 172 -18.50 5.86 -1.71
N THR A 173 -17.19 6.05 -1.64
CA THR A 173 -16.45 7.20 -2.16
C THR A 173 -15.22 6.72 -2.93
N THR A 174 -14.60 7.62 -3.68
CA THR A 174 -13.36 7.41 -4.41
C THR A 174 -12.54 8.70 -4.37
N PHE A 175 -11.44 8.76 -5.13
CA PHE A 175 -10.65 10.00 -5.25
C PHE A 175 -11.54 11.17 -5.69
N PRO A 176 -11.43 12.35 -5.06
CA PRO A 176 -12.37 13.45 -5.30
C PRO A 176 -12.48 13.89 -6.77
N ALA A 177 -11.35 13.89 -7.51
CA ALA A 177 -11.36 14.26 -8.93
C ALA A 177 -12.09 13.23 -9.81
N ASP A 178 -12.16 11.96 -9.39
CA ASP A 178 -12.69 10.85 -10.19
C ASP A 178 -14.12 10.45 -9.83
N VAL A 179 -14.76 11.16 -8.90
CA VAL A 179 -16.17 10.93 -8.54
C VAL A 179 -17.09 11.01 -9.75
N LYS A 180 -16.84 11.95 -10.68
CA LYS A 180 -17.63 12.07 -11.92
C LYS A 180 -17.42 10.86 -12.80
N THR A 181 -16.19 10.47 -13.05
CA THR A 181 -15.84 9.27 -13.84
C THR A 181 -16.45 8.01 -13.24
N PHE A 182 -16.40 7.89 -11.90
CA PHE A 182 -17.02 6.76 -11.21
C PHE A 182 -18.52 6.66 -11.47
N LYS A 183 -19.25 7.79 -11.39
CA LYS A 183 -20.70 7.84 -11.70
C LYS A 183 -21.01 7.46 -13.13
N GLU A 184 -20.16 7.87 -14.06
CA GLU A 184 -20.32 7.53 -15.49
C GLU A 184 -20.09 6.04 -15.75
N MET A 185 -19.09 5.44 -15.09
CA MET A 185 -18.76 4.01 -15.27
C MET A 185 -19.69 3.07 -14.49
N PHE A 186 -20.17 3.49 -13.32
CA PHE A 186 -20.99 2.69 -12.41
C PHE A 186 -22.25 3.46 -11.97
N PRO A 187 -23.18 3.79 -12.89
CA PRO A 187 -24.30 4.69 -12.61
C PRO A 187 -25.31 4.17 -11.58
N SER A 188 -25.31 2.87 -11.30
CA SER A 188 -26.18 2.24 -10.29
C SER A 188 -25.60 2.31 -8.86
N ILE A 189 -24.34 2.71 -8.68
CA ILE A 189 -23.68 2.77 -7.38
C ILE A 189 -23.76 4.20 -6.83
N GLN A 190 -24.21 4.33 -5.58
CA GLN A 190 -24.24 5.62 -4.90
C GLN A 190 -22.83 6.01 -4.45
N VAL A 191 -22.24 7.04 -5.08
CA VAL A 191 -20.93 7.57 -4.72
C VAL A 191 -21.06 8.96 -4.12
N TYR A 192 -20.43 9.15 -2.95
CA TYR A 192 -20.31 10.43 -2.24
C TYR A 192 -19.00 11.12 -2.60
N GLY A 193 -19.08 12.40 -2.96
CA GLY A 193 -17.91 13.27 -3.05
C GLY A 193 -17.66 14.03 -1.76
N ASP A 194 -16.46 14.64 -1.64
CA ASP A 194 -16.11 15.55 -0.56
C ASP A 194 -16.30 14.96 0.87
N VAL A 195 -15.95 13.68 1.02
CA VAL A 195 -15.90 12.97 2.30
C VAL A 195 -14.58 12.23 2.43
N THR A 196 -14.12 12.03 3.67
CA THR A 196 -12.91 11.25 3.95
C THR A 196 -13.14 9.78 3.67
N PHE A 197 -14.27 9.25 4.15
CA PHE A 197 -14.66 7.87 3.89
C PHE A 197 -16.18 7.66 3.93
N VAL A 198 -16.60 6.57 3.32
CA VAL A 198 -17.96 6.02 3.42
C VAL A 198 -17.86 4.62 4.02
N HIS A 199 -18.70 4.32 5.01
CA HIS A 199 -18.90 2.99 5.55
C HIS A 199 -20.31 2.53 5.29
N ASP A 200 -20.47 1.46 4.53
CA ASP A 200 -21.75 0.83 4.28
C ASP A 200 -21.62 -0.70 4.35
N LYS A 201 -22.39 -1.35 5.21
CA LYS A 201 -22.30 -2.78 5.55
C LYS A 201 -20.91 -3.13 6.12
N ASN A 202 -20.17 -4.01 5.45
CA ASN A 202 -18.79 -4.38 5.79
C ASN A 202 -17.74 -3.72 4.89
N ILE A 203 -18.13 -2.69 4.13
CA ILE A 203 -17.24 -2.02 3.18
C ILE A 203 -16.95 -0.60 3.63
N ILE A 204 -15.67 -0.24 3.66
CA ILE A 204 -15.19 1.10 3.96
C ILE A 204 -14.37 1.59 2.78
N THR A 205 -14.85 2.61 2.09
CA THR A 205 -14.11 3.24 0.99
C THR A 205 -13.64 4.62 1.41
N SER A 206 -12.42 5.02 1.08
CA SER A 206 -11.87 6.33 1.42
C SER A 206 -11.44 7.13 0.19
N SER A 207 -11.37 8.44 0.35
CA SER A 207 -10.89 9.35 -0.70
C SER A 207 -9.39 9.22 -1.00
N GLY A 208 -8.66 8.40 -0.25
CA GLY A 208 -7.26 8.11 -0.51
C GLY A 208 -6.26 9.14 0.02
N GLY A 209 -5.02 9.04 -0.44
CA GLY A 209 -3.92 9.85 0.05
C GLY A 209 -3.77 9.73 1.57
N THR A 210 -3.49 10.83 2.26
CA THR A 210 -3.36 10.84 3.74
C THR A 210 -4.64 10.49 4.47
N LYS A 211 -5.81 10.58 3.82
CA LYS A 211 -7.10 10.16 4.38
C LYS A 211 -7.21 8.64 4.58
N SER A 212 -6.30 7.88 4.01
CA SER A 212 -6.15 6.45 4.24
C SER A 212 -5.82 6.12 5.69
N TYR A 213 -5.08 6.98 6.40
CA TYR A 213 -4.84 6.84 7.84
C TYR A 213 -6.13 6.94 8.66
N GLU A 214 -6.99 7.92 8.33
CA GLU A 214 -8.26 8.13 9.03
C GLU A 214 -9.21 6.94 8.85
N ALA A 215 -9.30 6.40 7.62
CA ALA A 215 -10.12 5.21 7.35
C ALA A 215 -9.58 3.96 8.08
N ALA A 216 -8.26 3.77 8.13
CA ALA A 216 -7.64 2.67 8.85
C ALA A 216 -7.83 2.80 10.37
N LEU A 217 -7.66 4.00 10.95
CA LEU A 217 -7.92 4.28 12.37
C LEU A 217 -9.40 4.08 12.71
N TYR A 218 -10.30 4.42 11.79
CA TYR A 218 -11.73 4.13 11.95
C TYR A 218 -12.01 2.63 12.04
N LEU A 219 -11.43 1.81 11.17
CA LEU A 219 -11.58 0.35 11.24
C LEU A 219 -10.99 -0.21 12.54
N VAL A 220 -9.84 0.28 13.00
CA VAL A 220 -9.29 -0.07 14.31
C VAL A 220 -10.27 0.30 15.43
N GLN A 221 -10.89 1.47 15.36
CA GLN A 221 -11.87 1.90 16.36
C GLN A 221 -13.12 1.02 16.36
N LEU A 222 -13.58 0.56 15.20
CA LEU A 222 -14.69 -0.41 15.10
C LEU A 222 -14.35 -1.74 15.74
N LEU A 223 -13.15 -2.26 15.53
CA LEU A 223 -12.74 -3.58 15.98
C LEU A 223 -12.33 -3.63 17.45
N TYR A 224 -11.69 -2.56 17.95
CA TYR A 224 -11.03 -2.58 19.26
C TYR A 224 -11.44 -1.43 20.19
N GLY A 225 -12.32 -0.56 19.71
CA GLY A 225 -12.78 0.60 20.47
C GLY A 225 -11.84 1.81 20.39
N LYS A 226 -12.38 2.96 20.84
CA LYS A 226 -11.71 4.26 20.76
C LYS A 226 -10.36 4.30 21.48
N ALA A 227 -10.25 3.65 22.64
CA ALA A 227 -9.02 3.69 23.42
C ALA A 227 -7.82 3.08 22.69
N VAL A 228 -8.03 2.03 21.86
CA VAL A 228 -6.98 1.40 21.07
C VAL A 228 -6.62 2.28 19.86
N SER A 229 -7.60 2.79 19.13
CA SER A 229 -7.34 3.68 17.99
C SER A 229 -6.61 4.95 18.41
N ASP A 230 -6.99 5.57 19.55
CA ASP A 230 -6.30 6.73 20.10
C ASP A 230 -4.83 6.43 20.46
N LYS A 231 -4.55 5.24 21.03
CA LYS A 231 -3.18 4.84 21.35
C LYS A 231 -2.34 4.63 20.09
N ILE A 232 -2.92 4.06 19.03
CA ILE A 232 -2.23 3.88 17.76
C ILE A 232 -1.98 5.23 17.09
N ALA A 233 -2.99 6.07 17.00
CA ALA A 233 -2.87 7.42 16.44
C ALA A 233 -1.78 8.23 17.12
N ARG A 234 -1.74 8.25 18.47
CA ARG A 234 -0.68 8.91 19.24
C ARG A 234 0.71 8.33 18.93
N GLY A 235 0.80 7.01 18.76
CA GLY A 235 2.08 6.35 18.39
C GLY A 235 2.58 6.74 17.01
N LEU A 236 1.67 7.11 16.10
CA LEU A 236 1.95 7.60 14.75
C LEU A 236 1.97 9.15 14.66
N VAL A 237 1.79 9.85 15.79
CA VAL A 237 1.71 11.31 15.86
C VAL A 237 0.60 11.87 14.96
N ILE A 238 -0.55 11.20 14.96
CA ILE A 238 -1.74 11.58 14.18
C ILE A 238 -2.78 12.16 15.13
N ASP A 239 -3.26 13.37 14.83
CA ASP A 239 -4.42 13.95 15.50
C ASP A 239 -5.68 13.21 15.02
N TRP A 240 -6.22 12.35 15.89
CA TRP A 240 -7.36 11.51 15.57
C TRP A 240 -8.57 11.87 16.44
N ASP A 241 -9.61 12.34 15.77
CA ASP A 241 -10.95 12.45 16.34
C ASP A 241 -11.99 12.11 15.28
N LEU A 242 -12.68 10.99 15.45
CA LEU A 242 -13.72 10.55 14.52
C LEU A 242 -14.82 11.60 14.32
N ASN A 243 -15.11 12.45 15.32
CA ASN A 243 -16.14 13.48 15.21
C ASN A 243 -15.73 14.61 14.26
N SER A 244 -14.45 14.89 14.12
CA SER A 244 -13.91 15.90 13.20
C SER A 244 -13.82 15.42 11.75
N VAL A 245 -13.90 14.10 11.52
CA VAL A 245 -13.77 13.50 10.19
C VAL A 245 -15.08 13.61 9.40
N LYS A 246 -15.02 14.15 8.19
CA LYS A 246 -16.14 14.23 7.27
C LYS A 246 -16.42 12.87 6.65
N LYS A 247 -17.45 12.19 7.07
CA LYS A 247 -17.77 10.81 6.73
C LYS A 247 -19.25 10.57 6.49
N VAL A 248 -19.54 9.47 5.81
CA VAL A 248 -20.90 8.91 5.69
C VAL A 248 -20.89 7.49 6.24
N ILE A 249 -21.79 7.21 7.16
CA ILE A 249 -22.06 5.87 7.69
C ILE A 249 -23.51 5.55 7.36
N VAL A 250 -23.74 4.56 6.47
CA VAL A 250 -25.08 4.22 5.97
C VAL A 250 -25.68 3.10 6.78
N HIS A 251 -25.09 1.91 6.69
CA HIS A 251 -25.52 0.73 7.43
C HIS A 251 -24.30 0.12 8.12
N GLN A 252 -24.38 -0.01 9.42
CA GLN A 252 -23.45 -0.87 10.15
C GLN A 252 -24.01 -2.29 10.08
N GLY A 253 -23.25 -3.23 9.52
CA GLY A 253 -23.69 -4.63 9.44
C GLY A 253 -24.12 -5.12 10.81
N ASN A 254 -25.28 -5.78 10.89
CA ASN A 254 -25.80 -6.39 12.12
C ASN A 254 -24.84 -7.49 12.60
N GLY A 255 -23.89 -7.17 13.45
CA GLY A 255 -22.92 -8.14 13.98
C GLY A 255 -21.82 -7.53 14.84
N PHE A 256 -21.62 -6.24 14.76
CA PHE A 256 -20.62 -5.55 15.59
C PHE A 256 -21.31 -4.83 16.73
N SER A 257 -21.79 -5.61 17.72
CA SER A 257 -21.99 -5.03 19.04
C SER A 257 -20.61 -4.68 19.58
N THR A 258 -20.40 -3.41 19.88
CA THR A 258 -19.23 -2.91 20.61
C THR A 258 -18.93 -3.83 21.79
N PHE A 259 -17.77 -4.49 21.72
CA PHE A 259 -17.17 -5.17 22.86
C PHE A 259 -16.52 -4.14 23.80
#